data_9d0b72d7b60c2ae533c53cd0f711d551
#
_entry.id   9d0b72d7b60c2ae533c53cd0f711d551
#
_cell.length_a   1.000
_cell.length_b   1.000
_cell.length_c   1.000
_cell.angle_alpha   90.00
_cell.angle_beta   90.00
_cell.angle_gamma   90.00
#
_symmetry.space_group_name_H-M   'P 1'
#
loop_
_entity.id
_entity.type
_entity.pdbx_description
1 polymer ?
#
loop_
_entity_poly.entity_id
_entity_poly.type
_entity_poly.pdbx_seq_one_letter_code
_entity_poly.pdbx_strand_id
1 'polypeptide(L)'
;MIEAMTKSPETLTEVHGAISPKVLFEELRRGVLGQDRALRFASVAIHKHLLGKVSGNILLIGSSGTGKTTIMNNIQRLYDTVPGFENFRAVTILNANLLVDSDRTEFRPDRMFSAIEQRARVILGERPSLAALKETMERATVCVDEVDKMSTVIAGKPNPIGVVLQQGLLTLMEGERVPYRLHAFDGEKDREQTVEIDTRKMMFVCGGAFEGLYDQVYNRVSRSGSGERIKTEAVKTADGG
;
A
#
# COMPACT_ATOMS: atom_id res chain seq x y z
N MET A 1 -42.33 0.56 -21.98
CA MET A 1 -42.05 1.73 -21.13
C MET A 1 -41.42 1.18 -19.87
N ILE A 2 -40.07 1.07 -19.87
CA ILE A 2 -39.29 0.56 -18.74
C ILE A 2 -38.59 1.78 -18.17
N GLU A 3 -39.07 2.23 -17.02
CA GLU A 3 -38.45 3.30 -16.25
C GLU A 3 -37.09 2.82 -15.72
N ALA A 4 -36.05 3.38 -16.28
CA ALA A 4 -34.71 3.30 -15.71
C ALA A 4 -34.71 4.13 -14.43
N MET A 5 -34.80 3.46 -13.27
CA MET A 5 -34.51 4.07 -11.97
C MET A 5 -33.04 4.47 -11.92
N THR A 6 -32.76 5.69 -12.31
CA THR A 6 -31.52 6.39 -11.93
C THR A 6 -31.54 6.57 -10.42
N LYS A 7 -30.85 5.69 -9.68
CA LYS A 7 -30.55 5.92 -8.28
C LYS A 7 -29.63 7.13 -8.17
N SER A 8 -30.16 8.18 -7.56
CA SER A 8 -29.46 9.40 -7.16
C SER A 8 -28.23 9.07 -6.31
N PRO A 9 -27.16 9.90 -6.34
CA PRO A 9 -25.93 9.67 -5.58
C PRO A 9 -26.05 9.90 -4.05
N GLU A 10 -27.26 9.92 -3.49
CA GLU A 10 -27.55 10.41 -2.13
C GLU A 10 -27.48 9.37 -1.00
N THR A 11 -26.87 8.20 -1.17
CA THR A 11 -26.74 7.21 -0.08
C THR A 11 -25.31 6.71 0.15
N LEU A 12 -24.35 7.64 0.12
CA LEU A 12 -23.05 7.42 0.81
C LEU A 12 -23.29 7.77 2.28
N THR A 13 -23.84 6.85 3.06
CA THR A 13 -24.11 7.06 4.48
C THR A 13 -22.79 7.26 5.20
N GLU A 14 -22.47 8.52 5.49
CA GLU A 14 -21.37 8.94 6.34
C GLU A 14 -21.61 8.40 7.77
N VAL A 15 -20.88 7.36 8.14
CA VAL A 15 -20.75 7.01 9.55
C VAL A 15 -19.49 7.72 10.04
N HIS A 16 -19.67 8.79 10.79
CA HIS A 16 -18.58 9.62 11.38
C HIS A 16 -17.68 10.31 10.34
N GLY A 17 -18.22 10.79 9.22
CA GLY A 17 -17.46 11.52 8.20
C GLY A 17 -16.57 10.66 7.30
N ALA A 18 -16.56 9.33 7.42
CA ALA A 18 -15.78 8.45 6.57
C ALA A 18 -16.66 7.46 5.79
N ILE A 19 -16.26 7.17 4.56
CA ILE A 19 -16.95 6.24 3.66
C ILE A 19 -16.95 4.84 4.26
N SER A 20 -18.11 4.16 4.28
CA SER A 20 -18.23 2.83 4.90
C SER A 20 -17.43 1.75 4.14
N PRO A 21 -16.93 0.69 4.82
CA PRO A 21 -16.21 -0.40 4.18
C PRO A 21 -17.00 -1.09 3.05
N LYS A 22 -18.33 -1.15 3.17
CA LYS A 22 -19.20 -1.74 2.15
C LYS A 22 -19.15 -0.92 0.86
N VAL A 23 -19.22 0.40 0.96
CA VAL A 23 -19.16 1.29 -0.20
C VAL A 23 -17.77 1.22 -0.84
N LEU A 24 -16.70 1.24 -0.03
CA LEU A 24 -15.32 1.07 -0.51
C LEU A 24 -15.13 -0.26 -1.25
N PHE A 25 -15.70 -1.34 -0.74
CA PHE A 25 -15.66 -2.64 -1.40
C PHE A 25 -16.34 -2.61 -2.77
N GLU A 26 -17.55 -2.05 -2.88
CA GLU A 26 -18.26 -1.97 -4.15
C GLU A 26 -17.51 -1.09 -5.18
N GLU A 27 -16.89 0.00 -4.74
CA GLU A 27 -16.07 0.84 -5.62
C GLU A 27 -14.80 0.12 -6.09
N LEU A 28 -14.10 -0.58 -5.20
CA LEU A 28 -12.92 -1.38 -5.56
C LEU A 28 -13.28 -2.52 -6.50
N ARG A 29 -14.42 -3.18 -6.29
CA ARG A 29 -14.90 -4.30 -7.10
C ARG A 29 -15.20 -3.92 -8.55
N ARG A 30 -15.52 -2.65 -8.83
CA ARG A 30 -15.72 -2.16 -10.20
C ARG A 30 -14.47 -2.25 -11.08
N GLY A 31 -13.30 -2.15 -10.48
CA GLY A 31 -12.03 -2.17 -11.20
C GLY A 31 -11.23 -3.46 -11.06
N VAL A 32 -11.65 -4.40 -10.19
CA VAL A 32 -10.93 -5.66 -9.93
C VAL A 32 -11.92 -6.80 -9.86
N LEU A 33 -11.76 -7.79 -10.72
CA LEU A 33 -12.62 -8.98 -10.77
C LEU A 33 -11.98 -10.16 -10.06
N GLY A 34 -12.78 -11.00 -9.43
CA GLY A 34 -12.36 -12.29 -8.87
C GLY A 34 -11.52 -12.22 -7.58
N GLN A 35 -11.35 -11.04 -6.95
CA GLN A 35 -10.54 -10.84 -5.76
C GLN A 35 -11.36 -10.36 -4.55
N ASP A 36 -12.61 -10.75 -4.45
CA ASP A 36 -13.58 -10.25 -3.45
C ASP A 36 -13.04 -10.33 -2.01
N ARG A 37 -12.33 -11.42 -1.67
CA ARG A 37 -11.75 -11.59 -0.33
C ARG A 37 -10.68 -10.52 -0.04
N ALA A 38 -9.73 -10.32 -0.95
CA ALA A 38 -8.69 -9.30 -0.80
C ALA A 38 -9.29 -7.90 -0.74
N LEU A 39 -10.28 -7.61 -1.59
CA LEU A 39 -10.95 -6.30 -1.64
C LEU A 39 -11.73 -5.99 -0.35
N ARG A 40 -12.35 -6.99 0.29
CA ARG A 40 -13.01 -6.80 1.61
C ARG A 40 -12.02 -6.38 2.69
N PHE A 41 -10.85 -7.05 2.76
CA PHE A 41 -9.81 -6.66 3.71
C PHE A 41 -9.25 -5.27 3.41
N ALA A 42 -8.98 -4.97 2.13
CA ALA A 42 -8.52 -3.65 1.70
C ALA A 42 -9.54 -2.55 2.09
N SER A 43 -10.84 -2.78 1.88
CA SER A 43 -11.90 -1.83 2.22
C SER A 43 -11.93 -1.50 3.71
N VAL A 44 -11.73 -2.49 4.58
CA VAL A 44 -11.67 -2.28 6.03
C VAL A 44 -10.41 -1.50 6.43
N ALA A 45 -9.25 -1.83 5.84
CA ALA A 45 -7.99 -1.13 6.12
C ALA A 45 -8.07 0.33 5.67
N ILE A 46 -8.57 0.60 4.46
CA ILE A 46 -8.78 1.94 3.92
C ILE A 46 -9.73 2.73 4.83
N HIS A 47 -10.86 2.15 5.24
CA HIS A 47 -11.79 2.82 6.14
C HIS A 47 -11.13 3.22 7.47
N LYS A 48 -10.32 2.34 8.07
CA LYS A 48 -9.59 2.65 9.30
C LYS A 48 -8.59 3.78 9.07
N HIS A 49 -7.88 3.77 7.94
CA HIS A 49 -6.95 4.82 7.55
C HIS A 49 -7.65 6.18 7.44
N LEU A 50 -8.82 6.23 6.76
CA LEU A 50 -9.64 7.45 6.66
C LEU A 50 -10.10 7.99 8.01
N LEU A 51 -10.32 7.12 8.99
CA LEU A 51 -10.68 7.51 10.36
C LEU A 51 -9.46 7.94 11.20
N GLY A 52 -8.26 7.96 10.65
CA GLY A 52 -7.02 8.23 11.39
C GLY A 52 -6.72 7.16 12.47
N LYS A 53 -7.36 6.00 12.39
CA LYS A 53 -7.08 4.87 13.27
C LYS A 53 -5.88 4.10 12.73
N VAL A 54 -5.13 3.46 13.63
CA VAL A 54 -4.06 2.54 13.22
C VAL A 54 -4.69 1.50 12.29
N SER A 55 -4.44 1.66 11.00
CA SER A 55 -4.79 0.66 10.00
C SER A 55 -3.67 -0.37 9.98
N GLY A 56 -4.01 -1.65 9.92
CA GLY A 56 -2.99 -2.65 9.62
C GLY A 56 -2.47 -2.44 8.19
N ASN A 57 -1.18 -2.63 7.99
CA ASN A 57 -0.60 -2.68 6.66
C ASN A 57 -1.13 -3.90 5.89
N ILE A 58 -1.21 -3.81 4.56
CA ILE A 58 -1.74 -4.88 3.71
C ILE A 58 -0.58 -5.57 3.02
N LEU A 59 -0.55 -6.91 3.08
CA LEU A 59 0.36 -7.73 2.29
C LEU A 59 -0.44 -8.59 1.30
N LEU A 60 -0.29 -8.31 0.01
CA LEU A 60 -0.91 -9.04 -1.10
C LEU A 60 0.05 -10.15 -1.55
N ILE A 61 -0.29 -11.40 -1.30
CA ILE A 61 0.49 -12.57 -1.69
C ILE A 61 -0.26 -13.32 -2.79
N GLY A 62 0.43 -13.67 -3.87
CA GLY A 62 -0.13 -14.45 -4.96
C GLY A 62 0.79 -14.47 -6.16
N SER A 63 0.72 -15.51 -6.99
CA SER A 63 1.53 -15.69 -8.18
C SER A 63 1.50 -14.47 -9.12
N SER A 64 2.44 -14.38 -10.03
CA SER A 64 2.41 -13.34 -11.07
C SER A 64 1.07 -13.39 -11.84
N GLY A 65 0.54 -12.23 -12.22
CA GLY A 65 -0.74 -12.15 -12.95
C GLY A 65 -2.01 -12.29 -12.10
N THR A 66 -1.93 -12.51 -10.78
CA THR A 66 -3.11 -12.61 -9.90
C THR A 66 -3.80 -11.28 -9.58
N GLY A 67 -3.36 -10.16 -10.16
CA GLY A 67 -4.01 -8.86 -10.02
C GLY A 67 -3.54 -8.01 -8.82
N LYS A 68 -2.40 -8.31 -8.19
CA LYS A 68 -1.87 -7.50 -7.06
C LYS A 68 -1.66 -6.03 -7.45
N THR A 69 -0.94 -5.79 -8.53
CA THR A 69 -0.71 -4.44 -9.08
C THR A 69 -2.02 -3.78 -9.53
N THR A 70 -2.96 -4.58 -10.07
CA THR A 70 -4.31 -4.09 -10.42
C THR A 70 -5.07 -3.59 -9.19
N ILE A 71 -4.96 -4.29 -8.05
CA ILE A 71 -5.55 -3.84 -6.78
C ILE A 71 -4.92 -2.50 -6.35
N MET A 72 -3.59 -2.37 -6.39
CA MET A 72 -2.88 -1.13 -6.03
C MET A 72 -3.32 0.04 -6.91
N ASN A 73 -3.35 -0.15 -8.24
CA ASN A 73 -3.82 0.86 -9.19
C ASN A 73 -5.29 1.24 -8.93
N ASN A 74 -6.11 0.28 -8.57
CA ASN A 74 -7.51 0.53 -8.28
C ASN A 74 -7.72 1.27 -6.94
N ILE A 75 -6.87 1.03 -5.95
CA ILE A 75 -6.81 1.83 -4.71
C ILE A 75 -6.45 3.28 -5.08
N GLN A 76 -5.44 3.51 -5.88
CA GLN A 76 -5.07 4.86 -6.32
C GLN A 76 -6.24 5.55 -7.05
N ARG A 77 -6.88 4.86 -8.00
CA ARG A 77 -8.06 5.38 -8.70
C ARG A 77 -9.19 5.74 -7.73
N LEU A 78 -9.46 4.89 -6.74
CA LEU A 78 -10.47 5.14 -5.71
C LEU A 78 -10.21 6.48 -4.98
N TYR A 79 -8.98 6.70 -4.53
CA TYR A 79 -8.58 7.90 -3.82
C TYR A 79 -8.65 9.16 -4.71
N ASP A 80 -8.38 9.00 -6.01
CA ASP A 80 -8.44 10.12 -6.96
C ASP A 80 -9.87 10.52 -7.35
N THR A 81 -10.80 9.58 -7.40
CA THR A 81 -12.11 9.79 -8.02
C THR A 81 -13.27 9.87 -7.03
N VAL A 82 -13.14 9.25 -5.85
CA VAL A 82 -14.25 9.21 -4.89
C VAL A 82 -14.17 10.40 -3.93
N PRO A 83 -15.25 11.14 -3.71
CA PRO A 83 -15.31 12.20 -2.70
C PRO A 83 -15.04 11.66 -1.29
N GLY A 84 -14.43 12.48 -0.42
CA GLY A 84 -14.09 12.10 0.95
C GLY A 84 -12.66 11.62 1.13
N PHE A 85 -11.85 11.58 0.06
CA PHE A 85 -10.43 11.23 0.10
C PHE A 85 -9.49 12.43 -0.01
N GLU A 86 -9.99 13.66 0.01
CA GLU A 86 -9.23 14.86 -0.31
C GLU A 86 -7.90 14.95 0.44
N ASN A 87 -7.89 14.61 1.74
CA ASN A 87 -6.71 14.65 2.59
C ASN A 87 -5.83 13.39 2.51
N PHE A 88 -6.23 12.40 1.70
CA PHE A 88 -5.57 11.09 1.60
C PHE A 88 -5.11 10.75 0.17
N ARG A 89 -5.25 11.68 -0.78
CA ARG A 89 -4.95 11.45 -2.21
C ARG A 89 -3.46 11.24 -2.53
N ALA A 90 -2.57 11.40 -1.55
CA ALA A 90 -1.16 11.10 -1.73
C ALA A 90 -0.93 9.59 -1.78
N VAL A 91 -1.31 8.96 -2.90
CA VAL A 91 -1.06 7.54 -3.16
C VAL A 91 0.11 7.41 -4.12
N THR A 92 1.10 6.59 -3.74
CA THR A 92 2.25 6.29 -4.59
C THR A 92 2.38 4.78 -4.79
N ILE A 93 2.80 4.38 -5.99
CA ILE A 93 3.09 2.97 -6.31
C ILE A 93 4.55 2.89 -6.71
N LEU A 94 5.33 2.12 -5.97
CA LEU A 94 6.77 1.98 -6.13
C LEU A 94 7.15 0.52 -6.28
N ASN A 95 8.18 0.25 -7.08
CA ASN A 95 8.84 -1.05 -7.05
C ASN A 95 9.82 -1.07 -5.87
N ALA A 96 9.83 -2.17 -5.13
CA ALA A 96 10.69 -2.36 -3.98
C ALA A 96 12.18 -2.09 -4.26
N ASN A 97 12.66 -2.43 -5.44
CA ASN A 97 14.06 -2.20 -5.85
C ASN A 97 14.46 -0.72 -5.88
N LEU A 98 13.49 0.20 -6.02
CA LEU A 98 13.77 1.64 -5.97
C LEU A 98 14.18 2.11 -4.57
N LEU A 99 13.85 1.37 -3.54
CA LEU A 99 14.11 1.73 -2.15
C LEU A 99 15.50 1.33 -1.66
N VAL A 100 16.36 0.82 -2.53
CA VAL A 100 17.74 0.43 -2.20
C VAL A 100 18.73 1.02 -3.19
N ASP A 101 19.87 1.42 -2.65
CA ASP A 101 21.09 1.67 -3.42
C ASP A 101 21.92 0.38 -3.44
N SER A 102 21.95 -0.28 -4.61
CA SER A 102 22.64 -1.57 -4.76
C SER A 102 24.15 -1.47 -4.60
N ASP A 103 24.73 -0.32 -4.98
CA ASP A 103 26.18 -0.11 -4.95
C ASP A 103 26.67 0.09 -3.52
N ARG A 104 25.84 0.73 -2.69
CA ARG A 104 26.15 1.02 -1.28
C ARG A 104 25.54 0.03 -0.30
N THR A 105 24.65 -0.85 -0.78
CA THR A 105 23.84 -1.75 0.07
C THR A 105 23.12 -0.95 1.17
N GLU A 106 22.46 0.15 0.77
CA GLU A 106 21.83 1.11 1.67
C GLU A 106 20.33 1.27 1.36
N PHE A 107 19.51 1.30 2.41
CA PHE A 107 18.07 1.62 2.29
C PHE A 107 17.88 3.13 2.03
N ARG A 108 17.06 3.47 1.05
CA ARG A 108 16.85 4.84 0.56
C ARG A 108 15.39 5.28 0.73
N PRO A 109 14.95 5.55 1.96
CA PRO A 109 13.60 6.04 2.24
C PRO A 109 13.31 7.40 1.59
N ASP A 110 14.35 8.20 1.34
CA ASP A 110 14.26 9.48 0.63
C ASP A 110 13.61 9.35 -0.75
N ARG A 111 13.80 8.24 -1.46
CA ARG A 111 13.16 7.99 -2.75
C ARG A 111 11.65 7.78 -2.62
N MET A 112 11.21 7.12 -1.55
CA MET A 112 9.78 6.99 -1.23
C MET A 112 9.17 8.34 -0.88
N PHE A 113 9.81 9.10 0.01
CA PHE A 113 9.32 10.41 0.42
C PHE A 113 9.30 11.40 -0.75
N SER A 114 10.28 11.35 -1.66
CA SER A 114 10.27 12.16 -2.88
C SER A 114 9.07 11.86 -3.77
N ALA A 115 8.70 10.59 -3.95
CA ALA A 115 7.52 10.21 -4.72
C ALA A 115 6.22 10.69 -4.04
N ILE A 116 6.13 10.56 -2.72
CA ILE A 116 4.98 11.06 -1.94
C ILE A 116 4.89 12.60 -2.05
N GLU A 117 6.02 13.30 -1.92
CA GLU A 117 6.08 14.76 -2.04
C GLU A 117 5.61 15.23 -3.43
N GLN A 118 6.12 14.61 -4.49
CA GLN A 118 5.68 14.93 -5.85
C GLN A 118 4.17 14.78 -6.00
N ARG A 119 3.61 13.71 -5.47
CA ARG A 119 2.18 13.48 -5.49
C ARG A 119 1.41 14.51 -4.66
N ALA A 120 1.89 14.83 -3.46
CA ALA A 120 1.30 15.84 -2.59
C ALA A 120 1.29 17.23 -3.25
N ARG A 121 2.35 17.61 -3.95
CA ARG A 121 2.41 18.86 -4.70
C ARG A 121 1.38 18.94 -5.82
N VAL A 122 1.20 17.86 -6.56
CA VAL A 122 0.13 17.80 -7.60
C VAL A 122 -1.25 18.05 -7.00
N ILE A 123 -1.50 17.54 -5.79
CA ILE A 123 -2.79 17.68 -5.09
C ILE A 123 -2.98 19.08 -4.51
N LEU A 124 -1.94 19.63 -3.90
CA LEU A 124 -2.00 20.89 -3.16
C LEU A 124 -1.78 22.13 -4.05
N GLY A 125 -1.27 21.95 -5.28
CA GLY A 125 -0.99 23.04 -6.21
C GLY A 125 0.44 23.61 -6.08
N GLU A 126 0.67 24.77 -6.72
CA GLU A 126 2.04 25.26 -6.99
C GLU A 126 2.82 25.74 -5.75
N ARG A 127 2.16 26.25 -4.73
CA ARG A 127 2.84 26.83 -3.55
C ARG A 127 2.24 26.36 -2.23
N PRO A 128 2.32 25.05 -1.93
CA PRO A 128 1.80 24.54 -0.66
C PRO A 128 2.65 25.02 0.52
N SER A 129 1.98 25.29 1.64
CA SER A 129 2.68 25.56 2.90
C SER A 129 3.37 24.28 3.40
N LEU A 130 4.43 24.48 4.23
CA LEU A 130 5.14 23.36 4.85
C LEU A 130 4.21 22.43 5.65
N ALA A 131 3.28 23.03 6.39
CA ALA A 131 2.30 22.27 7.20
C ALA A 131 1.39 21.42 6.33
N ALA A 132 0.86 21.96 5.23
CA ALA A 132 -0.01 21.22 4.30
C ALA A 132 0.74 20.07 3.61
N LEU A 133 1.98 20.32 3.14
CA LEU A 133 2.83 19.27 2.56
C LEU A 133 3.07 18.14 3.55
N LYS A 134 3.54 18.48 4.76
CA LYS A 134 3.83 17.51 5.80
C LYS A 134 2.59 16.68 6.15
N GLU A 135 1.45 17.32 6.39
CA GLU A 135 0.20 16.64 6.73
C GLU A 135 -0.25 15.70 5.62
N THR A 136 -0.20 16.14 4.36
CA THR A 136 -0.58 15.31 3.20
C THR A 136 0.37 14.13 3.04
N MET A 137 1.68 14.33 3.24
CA MET A 137 2.66 13.25 3.17
C MET A 137 2.47 12.22 4.30
N GLU A 138 2.21 12.65 5.52
CA GLU A 138 2.00 11.76 6.67
C GLU A 138 0.72 10.90 6.55
N ARG A 139 -0.26 11.32 5.73
CA ARG A 139 -1.49 10.57 5.44
C ARG A 139 -1.44 9.76 4.15
N ALA A 140 -0.24 9.60 3.57
CA ALA A 140 -0.08 8.91 2.31
C ALA A 140 -0.42 7.41 2.41
N THR A 141 -0.85 6.86 1.26
CA THR A 141 -0.88 5.42 1.04
C THR A 141 0.27 5.04 0.13
N VAL A 142 1.15 4.16 0.62
CA VAL A 142 2.35 3.72 -0.09
C VAL A 142 2.16 2.29 -0.54
N CYS A 143 2.03 2.08 -1.85
CA CYS A 143 2.00 0.77 -2.46
C CYS A 143 3.43 0.38 -2.87
N VAL A 144 3.93 -0.75 -2.37
CA VAL A 144 5.25 -1.28 -2.71
C VAL A 144 5.07 -2.63 -3.39
N ASP A 145 5.35 -2.67 -4.69
CA ASP A 145 5.23 -3.90 -5.47
C ASP A 145 6.56 -4.66 -5.53
N GLU A 146 6.48 -5.96 -5.82
CA GLU A 146 7.62 -6.87 -5.95
C GLU A 146 8.47 -7.01 -4.67
N VAL A 147 7.84 -6.92 -3.47
CA VAL A 147 8.56 -7.05 -2.20
C VAL A 147 9.18 -8.44 -1.98
N ASP A 148 8.71 -9.46 -2.69
CA ASP A 148 9.28 -10.81 -2.67
C ASP A 148 10.66 -10.91 -3.33
N LYS A 149 11.00 -9.99 -4.25
CA LYS A 149 12.35 -9.91 -4.84
C LYS A 149 13.42 -9.44 -3.85
N MET A 150 12.99 -8.96 -2.68
CA MET A 150 13.83 -8.58 -1.56
C MET A 150 14.20 -9.77 -0.67
N SER A 151 14.18 -10.99 -1.20
CA SER A 151 14.54 -12.18 -0.43
C SER A 151 15.96 -12.06 0.15
N THR A 152 16.12 -12.46 1.41
CA THR A 152 17.43 -12.48 2.11
C THR A 152 18.38 -13.54 1.56
N VAL A 153 17.85 -14.47 0.76
CA VAL A 153 18.61 -15.53 0.10
C VAL A 153 18.14 -15.62 -1.35
N ILE A 154 19.06 -15.55 -2.31
CA ILE A 154 18.82 -15.73 -3.74
C ILE A 154 19.72 -16.86 -4.24
N ALA A 155 19.12 -17.87 -4.88
CA ALA A 155 19.83 -19.06 -5.39
C ALA A 155 20.76 -19.71 -4.35
N GLY A 156 20.30 -19.79 -3.10
CA GLY A 156 21.05 -20.39 -1.99
C GLY A 156 22.18 -19.52 -1.41
N LYS A 157 22.35 -18.29 -1.92
CA LYS A 157 23.37 -17.35 -1.42
C LYS A 157 22.72 -16.21 -0.63
N PRO A 158 23.36 -15.72 0.45
CA PRO A 158 22.89 -14.55 1.18
C PRO A 158 22.77 -13.33 0.25
N ASN A 159 21.69 -12.58 0.41
CA ASN A 159 21.45 -11.32 -0.30
C ASN A 159 21.39 -10.16 0.70
N PRO A 160 22.51 -9.46 0.97
CA PRO A 160 22.55 -8.35 1.92
C PRO A 160 21.57 -7.22 1.56
N ILE A 161 21.38 -6.96 0.28
CA ILE A 161 20.44 -5.95 -0.22
C ILE A 161 19.02 -6.27 0.24
N GLY A 162 18.60 -7.53 0.11
CA GLY A 162 17.30 -7.99 0.59
C GLY A 162 17.11 -7.82 2.09
N VAL A 163 18.16 -8.08 2.89
CA VAL A 163 18.12 -7.88 4.36
C VAL A 163 17.90 -6.42 4.70
N VAL A 164 18.73 -5.52 4.13
CA VAL A 164 18.67 -4.07 4.38
C VAL A 164 17.30 -3.51 3.99
N LEU A 165 16.78 -3.94 2.86
CA LEU A 165 15.50 -3.49 2.35
C LEU A 165 14.33 -3.96 3.22
N GLN A 166 14.32 -5.24 3.64
CA GLN A 166 13.29 -5.74 4.55
C GLN A 166 13.32 -5.00 5.89
N GLN A 167 14.49 -4.83 6.49
CA GLN A 167 14.63 -4.11 7.76
C GLN A 167 14.17 -2.66 7.63
N GLY A 168 14.63 -1.95 6.60
CA GLY A 168 14.23 -0.55 6.37
C GLY A 168 12.74 -0.39 6.15
N LEU A 169 12.13 -1.27 5.34
CA LEU A 169 10.69 -1.23 5.09
C LEU A 169 9.88 -1.55 6.35
N LEU A 170 10.29 -2.57 7.12
CA LEU A 170 9.63 -2.92 8.40
C LEU A 170 9.67 -1.75 9.38
N THR A 171 10.82 -1.09 9.54
CA THR A 171 10.96 0.09 10.40
C THR A 171 9.96 1.19 10.03
N LEU A 172 9.82 1.49 8.73
CA LEU A 172 8.83 2.48 8.27
C LEU A 172 7.39 2.03 8.54
N MET A 173 7.10 0.74 8.36
CA MET A 173 5.76 0.17 8.56
C MET A 173 5.38 0.06 10.04
N GLU A 174 6.34 -0.08 10.96
CA GLU A 174 6.14 -0.06 12.40
C GLU A 174 5.89 1.35 12.94
N GLY A 175 6.28 2.36 12.17
CA GLY A 175 6.02 3.76 12.46
C GLY A 175 7.22 4.48 13.08
N GLU A 176 7.87 5.27 12.26
CA GLU A 176 9.05 6.05 12.64
C GLU A 176 8.88 7.53 12.27
N ARG A 177 9.69 8.39 12.90
CA ARG A 177 9.88 9.77 12.49
C ARG A 177 11.17 9.89 11.72
N VAL A 178 11.06 10.19 10.43
CA VAL A 178 12.19 10.23 9.52
C VAL A 178 12.47 11.68 9.12
N PRO A 179 13.69 12.19 9.30
CA PRO A 179 14.05 13.51 8.84
C PRO A 179 14.05 13.54 7.31
N TYR A 180 13.34 14.52 6.76
CA TYR A 180 13.24 14.72 5.32
C TYR A 180 13.32 16.21 4.97
N ARG A 181 13.98 16.54 3.86
CA ARG A 181 14.12 17.91 3.39
C ARG A 181 12.99 18.27 2.45
N LEU A 182 12.22 19.29 2.82
CA LEU A 182 11.14 19.82 2.03
C LEU A 182 11.44 21.24 1.58
N HIS A 183 11.11 21.55 0.33
CA HIS A 183 11.02 22.90 -0.17
C HIS A 183 9.57 23.36 -0.05
N ALA A 184 9.29 24.39 0.70
CA ALA A 184 7.94 24.89 0.89
C ALA A 184 7.91 26.43 0.90
N PHE A 185 6.75 26.96 0.54
CA PHE A 185 6.49 28.39 0.57
C PHE A 185 6.24 28.87 1.99
N ASP A 186 6.98 29.87 2.47
CA ASP A 186 6.87 30.43 3.83
C ASP A 186 5.99 31.69 3.91
N GLY A 187 5.37 32.08 2.80
CA GLY A 187 4.59 33.30 2.65
C GLY A 187 5.34 34.39 1.87
N GLU A 188 6.67 34.33 1.79
CA GLU A 188 7.51 35.27 1.05
C GLU A 188 8.29 34.59 -0.09
N LYS A 189 8.91 33.45 0.21
CA LYS A 189 9.75 32.71 -0.72
C LYS A 189 9.75 31.21 -0.44
N ASP A 190 10.23 30.45 -1.41
CA ASP A 190 10.49 29.02 -1.22
C ASP A 190 11.76 28.85 -0.38
N ARG A 191 11.66 28.02 0.67
CA ARG A 191 12.78 27.65 1.55
C ARG A 191 12.87 26.16 1.71
N GLU A 192 14.10 25.67 1.76
CA GLU A 192 14.39 24.30 2.17
C GLU A 192 14.37 24.21 3.70
N GLN A 193 13.60 23.25 4.23
CA GLN A 193 13.54 22.98 5.66
C GLN A 193 13.56 21.46 5.89
N THR A 194 14.31 21.04 6.91
CA THR A 194 14.29 19.65 7.36
C THR A 194 13.15 19.48 8.35
N VAL A 195 12.25 18.55 8.06
CA VAL A 195 11.10 18.18 8.90
C VAL A 195 11.13 16.70 9.25
N GLU A 196 10.54 16.34 10.35
CA GLU A 196 10.30 14.94 10.67
C GLU A 196 8.96 14.51 10.08
N ILE A 197 8.96 13.51 9.20
CA ILE A 197 7.78 12.86 8.65
C ILE A 197 7.43 11.65 9.51
N ASP A 198 6.22 11.63 10.05
CA ASP A 198 5.73 10.55 10.91
C ASP A 198 5.00 9.49 10.06
N THR A 199 5.61 8.31 9.94
CA THR A 199 5.08 7.23 9.11
C THR A 199 3.94 6.44 9.79
N ARG A 200 3.66 6.66 11.07
CA ARG A 200 2.57 5.97 11.82
C ARG A 200 1.19 6.21 11.25
N LYS A 201 1.00 7.32 10.55
CA LYS A 201 -0.28 7.69 9.92
C LYS A 201 -0.37 7.23 8.47
N MET A 202 0.71 6.71 7.90
CA MET A 202 0.73 6.15 6.55
C MET A 202 0.09 4.77 6.53
N MET A 203 -0.45 4.39 5.37
CA MET A 203 -0.89 3.03 5.10
C MET A 203 0.03 2.41 4.06
N PHE A 204 0.57 1.22 4.35
CA PHE A 204 1.39 0.48 3.40
C PHE A 204 0.60 -0.68 2.79
N VAL A 205 0.70 -0.82 1.47
CA VAL A 205 0.13 -1.92 0.69
C VAL A 205 1.27 -2.59 -0.07
N CYS A 206 1.75 -3.70 0.44
CA CYS A 206 2.87 -4.42 -0.14
C CYS A 206 2.37 -5.58 -1.02
N GLY A 207 3.01 -5.84 -2.14
CA GLY A 207 2.67 -6.93 -3.05
C GLY A 207 3.89 -7.74 -3.46
N GLY A 208 3.72 -9.07 -3.52
CA GLY A 208 4.77 -9.97 -3.99
C GLY A 208 4.23 -11.35 -4.34
N ALA A 209 4.98 -12.09 -5.17
CA ALA A 209 4.62 -13.46 -5.54
C ALA A 209 4.96 -14.45 -4.43
N PHE A 210 6.10 -14.27 -3.76
CA PHE A 210 6.59 -15.14 -2.71
C PHE A 210 6.65 -16.63 -3.14
N GLU A 211 7.20 -16.86 -4.34
CA GLU A 211 7.42 -18.21 -4.86
C GLU A 211 8.24 -19.04 -3.85
N GLY A 212 7.79 -20.26 -3.57
CA GLY A 212 8.42 -21.14 -2.57
C GLY A 212 8.00 -20.89 -1.11
N LEU A 213 7.22 -19.85 -0.78
CA LEU A 213 6.72 -19.64 0.58
C LEU A 213 5.87 -20.82 1.05
N TYR A 214 5.03 -21.37 0.15
CA TYR A 214 4.22 -22.55 0.44
C TYR A 214 5.08 -23.75 0.85
N ASP A 215 6.14 -24.05 0.08
CA ASP A 215 7.04 -25.17 0.36
C ASP A 215 7.81 -24.96 1.66
N GLN A 216 8.22 -23.76 1.97
CA GLN A 216 8.88 -23.43 3.22
C GLN A 216 7.95 -23.63 4.42
N VAL A 217 6.72 -23.16 4.35
CA VAL A 217 5.71 -23.34 5.40
C VAL A 217 5.38 -24.81 5.55
N TYR A 218 5.13 -25.51 4.44
CA TYR A 218 4.85 -26.94 4.45
C TYR A 218 5.97 -27.76 5.10
N ASN A 219 7.20 -27.53 4.70
CA ASN A 219 8.37 -28.21 5.25
C ASN A 219 8.56 -27.91 6.75
N ARG A 220 8.29 -26.68 7.18
CA ARG A 220 8.39 -26.28 8.59
C ARG A 220 7.34 -26.98 9.44
N VAL A 221 6.09 -26.98 9.00
CA VAL A 221 4.98 -27.61 9.73
C VAL A 221 5.13 -29.14 9.75
N SER A 222 5.54 -29.74 8.62
CA SER A 222 5.76 -31.20 8.54
C SER A 222 6.92 -31.68 9.43
N ARG A 223 7.97 -30.86 9.62
CA ARG A 223 9.10 -31.17 10.50
C ARG A 223 8.79 -30.95 11.98
N SER A 224 7.86 -30.06 12.31
CA SER A 224 7.53 -29.73 13.71
C SER A 224 6.68 -30.81 14.41
N GLY A 225 6.29 -31.88 13.74
CA GLY A 225 5.59 -33.02 14.35
C GLY A 225 4.20 -32.73 14.96
N SER A 226 3.69 -31.52 14.77
CA SER A 226 2.31 -31.21 15.13
C SER A 226 1.40 -31.88 14.13
N GLY A 227 0.68 -32.95 14.57
CA GLY A 227 -0.14 -33.81 13.73
C GLY A 227 -1.40 -33.15 13.12
N GLU A 228 -1.44 -31.86 12.96
CA GLU A 228 -2.43 -31.16 12.17
C GLU A 228 -2.11 -31.32 10.69
N ARG A 229 -2.85 -32.23 10.06
CA ARG A 229 -2.82 -32.37 8.60
C ARG A 229 -3.24 -31.07 7.94
N ILE A 230 -2.32 -30.41 7.24
CA ILE A 230 -2.65 -29.33 6.32
C ILE A 230 -3.55 -29.94 5.24
N LYS A 231 -4.84 -29.60 5.24
CA LYS A 231 -5.74 -29.95 4.14
C LYS A 231 -5.38 -29.10 2.94
N THR A 232 -4.66 -29.67 1.98
CA THR A 232 -4.49 -29.07 0.66
C THR A 232 -5.75 -29.38 -0.15
N GLU A 233 -6.62 -28.40 -0.35
CA GLU A 233 -7.62 -28.47 -1.41
C GLU A 233 -6.93 -28.12 -2.73
N ALA A 234 -6.80 -29.12 -3.59
CA ALA A 234 -6.42 -28.87 -4.97
C ALA A 234 -7.58 -28.14 -5.66
N VAL A 235 -7.40 -26.85 -5.96
CA VAL A 235 -8.32 -26.12 -6.81
C VAL A 235 -8.12 -26.66 -8.22
N LYS A 236 -9.05 -27.50 -8.69
CA LYS A 236 -9.11 -27.85 -10.12
C LYS A 236 -9.42 -26.59 -10.89
N THR A 237 -8.46 -26.09 -11.65
CA THR A 237 -8.72 -25.10 -12.69
C THR A 237 -9.64 -25.73 -13.73
N ALA A 238 -10.61 -24.95 -14.22
CA ALA A 238 -11.65 -25.41 -15.15
C ALA A 238 -11.12 -25.83 -16.53
N ASP A 239 -9.82 -25.73 -16.75
CA ASP A 239 -9.13 -26.16 -17.96
C ASP A 239 -8.54 -27.55 -17.67
N GLY A 240 -9.32 -28.57 -18.08
CA GLY A 240 -8.99 -29.98 -17.89
C GLY A 240 -7.64 -30.34 -18.51
N GLY A 241 -6.67 -30.52 -17.67
CA GLY A 241 -5.36 -31.09 -17.89
C GLY A 241 -4.96 -31.87 -16.65
#